data_f3c43f18a905767a0f810e9ecba506c3
#
_entry.id   f3c43f18a905767a0f810e9ecba506c3
#
_cell.length_a   1.000
_cell.length_b   1.000
_cell.length_c   1.000
_cell.angle_alpha   90.00
_cell.angle_beta   90.00
_cell.angle_gamma   90.00
#
_symmetry.space_group_name_H-M   'P 1'
#
loop_
_entity.id
_entity.type
_entity.pdbx_description
1 polymer ?
#
loop_
_entity_poly.entity_id
_entity_poly.type
_entity_poly.pdbx_seq_one_letter_code
_entity_poly.pdbx_strand_id
1 'polypeptide(L)'
;MMNGERKSAGQAPVVVYDNVRKLYGSFVALDGVTVQVNKGEVMCLIGPSGSGKSTLLRCTNALETIDGGRVLIDGVPLPTEEREARKVRQRMGMVFQNFELFPHKNALDNVAIGPVTVLGMSEAKARERAMKLLEKVGLAAKAHNFPSGLSGGQQQRVAIARALAMEPEVMLFDEPTSALDPETIGEVLNVMKKLADEGMTMVVVTHEMAFARSVADWVVVFDHGKVVEQGPPSQIFEAPTAERTRDFLGHLGWHG
;
A
#
# COMPACT_ATOMS: atom_id res chain seq x y z
N MET A 1 15.95 23.00 -15.96
CA MET A 1 15.64 22.40 -14.65
C MET A 1 14.17 22.57 -14.42
N MET A 2 13.35 21.63 -14.86
CA MET A 2 11.91 21.62 -14.55
C MET A 2 11.73 20.69 -13.37
N ASN A 3 11.53 21.26 -12.16
CA ASN A 3 11.01 20.51 -11.03
C ASN A 3 9.69 19.91 -11.47
N GLY A 4 9.61 18.58 -11.59
CA GLY A 4 8.35 17.89 -11.82
C GLY A 4 7.41 18.20 -10.67
N GLU A 5 6.47 19.11 -10.90
CA GLU A 5 5.47 19.49 -9.90
C GLU A 5 4.59 18.26 -9.63
N ARG A 6 4.40 17.93 -8.33
CA ARG A 6 3.43 16.90 -7.91
C ARG A 6 2.05 17.29 -8.40
N LYS A 7 1.26 16.35 -8.93
CA LYS A 7 -0.13 16.57 -9.39
C LYS A 7 -1.04 17.28 -8.36
N SER A 8 -0.65 17.21 -7.08
CA SER A 8 -1.39 17.75 -5.92
C SER A 8 -0.67 18.93 -5.26
N ALA A 9 0.15 19.69 -6.00
CA ALA A 9 0.80 20.90 -5.49
C ALA A 9 -0.29 21.87 -4.97
N GLY A 10 -0.40 21.99 -3.64
CA GLY A 10 -1.38 22.86 -2.95
C GLY A 10 -2.41 22.12 -2.08
N GLN A 11 -2.48 20.78 -2.11
CA GLN A 11 -3.30 20.00 -1.16
C GLN A 11 -2.46 19.64 0.08
N ALA A 12 -3.09 19.67 1.27
CA ALA A 12 -2.44 19.22 2.49
C ALA A 12 -2.13 17.70 2.39
N PRO A 13 -0.95 17.25 2.82
CA PRO A 13 -0.59 15.85 2.81
C PRO A 13 -1.45 15.04 3.79
N VAL A 14 -1.91 13.86 3.36
CA VAL A 14 -2.67 12.93 4.21
C VAL A 14 -1.74 12.12 5.09
N VAL A 15 -0.55 11.73 4.59
CA VAL A 15 0.47 11.02 5.36
C VAL A 15 1.77 11.80 5.29
N VAL A 16 2.39 12.04 6.45
CA VAL A 16 3.72 12.68 6.54
C VAL A 16 4.62 11.81 7.40
N TYR A 17 5.77 11.47 6.85
CA TYR A 17 6.89 10.87 7.57
C TYR A 17 7.93 11.97 7.81
N ASP A 18 8.19 12.28 9.08
CA ASP A 18 9.12 13.34 9.48
C ASP A 18 10.24 12.73 10.29
N ASN A 19 11.40 12.55 9.66
CA ASN A 19 12.62 11.99 10.25
C ASN A 19 12.39 10.66 10.97
N VAL A 20 11.59 9.75 10.36
CA VAL A 20 11.17 8.48 10.97
C VAL A 20 12.37 7.55 11.15
N ARG A 21 12.54 7.03 12.37
CA ARG A 21 13.55 6.03 12.74
C ARG A 21 12.90 4.80 13.34
N LYS A 22 13.43 3.62 12.97
CA LYS A 22 13.01 2.33 13.53
C LYS A 22 14.22 1.42 13.74
N LEU A 23 14.28 0.82 14.92
CA LEU A 23 15.33 -0.12 15.30
C LEU A 23 14.74 -1.47 15.69
N TYR A 24 15.43 -2.53 15.35
CA TYR A 24 15.20 -3.89 15.86
C TYR A 24 16.49 -4.35 16.55
N GLY A 25 16.56 -4.13 17.86
CA GLY A 25 17.81 -4.29 18.61
C GLY A 25 18.90 -3.32 18.11
N SER A 26 20.01 -3.86 17.60
CA SER A 26 21.08 -3.05 17.00
C SER A 26 20.88 -2.76 15.50
N PHE A 27 19.91 -3.42 14.87
CA PHE A 27 19.64 -3.23 13.45
C PHE A 27 18.78 -1.98 13.21
N VAL A 28 19.27 -1.05 12.37
CA VAL A 28 18.55 0.15 11.97
C VAL A 28 17.73 -0.14 10.72
N ALA A 29 16.42 -0.30 10.88
CA ALA A 29 15.50 -0.60 9.78
C ALA A 29 15.05 0.65 9.03
N LEU A 30 14.90 1.78 9.74
CA LEU A 30 14.62 3.10 9.16
C LEU A 30 15.55 4.13 9.82
N ASP A 31 16.19 4.97 9.02
CA ASP A 31 17.16 5.96 9.47
C ASP A 31 16.86 7.36 8.90
N GLY A 32 15.94 8.06 9.55
CA GLY A 32 15.64 9.45 9.23
C GLY A 32 14.79 9.63 7.96
N VAL A 33 13.82 8.73 7.73
CA VAL A 33 12.94 8.78 6.55
C VAL A 33 12.04 10.01 6.61
N THR A 34 12.14 10.87 5.57
CA THR A 34 11.29 12.06 5.41
C THR A 34 10.66 12.05 4.02
N VAL A 35 9.34 11.85 3.97
CA VAL A 35 8.53 11.81 2.75
C VAL A 35 7.07 12.11 3.09
N GLN A 36 6.26 12.49 2.11
CA GLN A 36 4.83 12.75 2.32
C GLN A 36 4.00 12.18 1.17
N VAL A 37 2.72 11.94 1.44
CA VAL A 37 1.71 11.50 0.46
C VAL A 37 0.53 12.46 0.51
N ASN A 38 0.15 13.00 -0.64
CA ASN A 38 -0.99 13.88 -0.75
C ASN A 38 -2.28 13.09 -1.02
N LYS A 39 -3.43 13.70 -0.78
CA LYS A 39 -4.72 13.06 -1.07
C LYS A 39 -4.86 12.74 -2.56
N GLY A 40 -5.29 11.50 -2.87
CA GLY A 40 -5.43 11.01 -4.24
C GLY A 40 -4.10 10.69 -4.94
N GLU A 41 -2.96 10.79 -4.24
CA GLU A 41 -1.63 10.46 -4.78
C GLU A 41 -1.30 8.98 -4.59
N VAL A 42 -0.69 8.39 -5.60
CA VAL A 42 -0.09 7.05 -5.53
C VAL A 42 1.41 7.19 -5.32
N MET A 43 1.88 6.80 -4.15
CA MET A 43 3.31 6.72 -3.83
C MET A 43 3.80 5.29 -3.90
N CYS A 44 4.78 5.02 -4.76
CA CYS A 44 5.45 3.73 -4.83
C CYS A 44 6.79 3.75 -4.08
N LEU A 45 7.00 2.76 -3.20
CA LEU A 45 8.25 2.50 -2.49
C LEU A 45 8.97 1.36 -3.20
N ILE A 46 10.13 1.64 -3.77
CA ILE A 46 10.96 0.66 -4.47
C ILE A 46 12.37 0.57 -3.85
N GLY A 47 13.12 -0.47 -4.15
CA GLY A 47 14.47 -0.68 -3.63
C GLY A 47 14.74 -2.14 -3.27
N PRO A 48 15.97 -2.51 -2.90
CA PRO A 48 16.36 -3.87 -2.57
C PRO A 48 15.52 -4.49 -1.43
N SER A 49 15.44 -5.82 -1.38
CA SER A 49 14.84 -6.52 -0.25
C SER A 49 15.57 -6.17 1.05
N GLY A 50 14.82 -6.03 2.15
CA GLY A 50 15.39 -5.64 3.45
C GLY A 50 15.76 -4.15 3.58
N SER A 51 15.47 -3.29 2.60
CA SER A 51 15.81 -1.86 2.67
C SER A 51 14.91 -1.02 3.59
N GLY A 52 13.86 -1.59 4.21
CA GLY A 52 12.99 -0.90 5.16
C GLY A 52 11.60 -0.50 4.64
N LYS A 53 11.26 -0.77 3.37
CA LYS A 53 9.97 -0.38 2.74
C LYS A 53 8.74 -0.89 3.50
N SER A 54 8.66 -2.21 3.75
CA SER A 54 7.55 -2.83 4.48
C SER A 54 7.50 -2.38 5.94
N THR A 55 8.68 -2.09 6.56
CA THR A 55 8.75 -1.51 7.89
C THR A 55 8.10 -0.13 7.93
N LEU A 56 8.42 0.75 6.97
CA LEU A 56 7.80 2.06 6.87
C LEU A 56 6.27 1.96 6.69
N LEU A 57 5.83 1.04 5.81
CA LEU A 57 4.42 0.80 5.57
C LEU A 57 3.69 0.34 6.85
N ARG A 58 4.30 -0.55 7.64
CA ARG A 58 3.74 -1.02 8.92
C ARG A 58 3.77 0.05 10.01
N CYS A 59 4.74 0.97 9.97
CA CYS A 59 4.72 2.14 10.84
C CYS A 59 3.57 3.09 10.50
N THR A 60 3.12 3.14 9.23
CA THR A 60 2.05 4.05 8.78
C THR A 60 0.70 3.75 9.44
N ASN A 61 0.38 2.48 9.64
CA ASN A 61 -0.87 2.04 10.26
C ASN A 61 -0.71 1.62 11.73
N ALA A 62 0.40 2.02 12.36
CA ALA A 62 0.72 1.69 13.75
C ALA A 62 0.69 0.18 14.05
N LEU A 63 1.04 -0.68 13.08
CA LEU A 63 1.37 -2.10 13.32
C LEU A 63 2.79 -2.25 13.86
N GLU A 64 3.67 -1.29 13.54
CA GLU A 64 5.00 -1.14 14.10
C GLU A 64 5.14 0.22 14.77
N THR A 65 5.79 0.26 15.91
CA THR A 65 6.14 1.51 16.60
C THR A 65 7.37 2.12 15.96
N ILE A 66 7.49 3.45 16.00
CA ILE A 66 8.72 4.17 15.63
C ILE A 66 9.57 4.46 16.87
N ASP A 67 10.89 4.56 16.70
CA ASP A 67 11.85 4.87 17.78
C ASP A 67 12.35 6.32 17.72
N GLY A 68 11.98 7.05 16.65
CA GLY A 68 12.29 8.47 16.50
C GLY A 68 11.53 9.11 15.34
N GLY A 69 11.48 10.42 15.34
CA GLY A 69 10.71 11.18 14.36
C GLY A 69 9.20 11.13 14.61
N ARG A 70 8.42 11.33 13.55
CA ARG A 70 6.95 11.34 13.63
C ARG A 70 6.35 10.78 12.34
N VAL A 71 5.22 10.08 12.48
CA VAL A 71 4.29 9.81 11.37
C VAL A 71 2.99 10.58 11.70
N LEU A 72 2.54 11.41 10.75
CA LEU A 72 1.31 12.17 10.90
C LEU A 72 0.29 11.70 9.86
N ILE A 73 -0.96 11.57 10.30
CA ILE A 73 -2.11 11.29 9.45
C ILE A 73 -3.06 12.49 9.57
N ASP A 74 -3.31 13.16 8.45
CA ASP A 74 -4.05 14.43 8.41
C ASP A 74 -3.50 15.47 9.42
N GLY A 75 -2.18 15.56 9.52
CA GLY A 75 -1.49 16.48 10.44
C GLY A 75 -1.49 16.03 11.91
N VAL A 76 -2.12 14.89 12.26
CA VAL A 76 -2.16 14.37 13.63
C VAL A 76 -1.13 13.24 13.80
N PRO A 77 -0.24 13.32 14.80
CA PRO A 77 0.73 12.27 15.07
C PRO A 77 0.04 10.94 15.39
N LEU A 78 0.65 9.83 14.93
CA LEU A 78 0.17 8.49 15.28
C LEU A 78 0.16 8.32 16.80
N PRO A 79 -0.94 7.80 17.36
CA PRO A 79 -1.05 7.55 18.79
C PRO A 79 -0.20 6.34 19.19
N THR A 80 0.33 6.39 20.40
CA THR A 80 1.07 5.27 21.01
C THR A 80 0.12 4.30 21.73
N GLU A 81 -1.06 4.75 22.12
CA GLU A 81 -2.06 3.92 22.79
C GLU A 81 -2.81 3.04 21.77
N GLU A 82 -2.88 1.74 22.05
CA GLU A 82 -3.52 0.74 21.16
C GLU A 82 -4.97 1.08 20.84
N ARG A 83 -5.73 1.60 21.81
CA ARG A 83 -7.12 2.00 21.60
C ARG A 83 -7.26 3.08 20.50
N GLU A 84 -6.39 4.08 20.52
CA GLU A 84 -6.40 5.16 19.55
C GLU A 84 -5.77 4.70 18.21
N ALA A 85 -4.75 3.85 18.25
CA ALA A 85 -4.17 3.24 17.06
C ALA A 85 -5.19 2.42 16.26
N ARG A 86 -6.14 1.74 16.93
CA ARG A 86 -7.25 1.06 16.24
C ARG A 86 -8.12 2.01 15.42
N LYS A 87 -8.36 3.23 15.90
CA LYS A 87 -9.15 4.23 15.14
C LYS A 87 -8.40 4.67 13.87
N VAL A 88 -7.08 4.80 13.95
CA VAL A 88 -6.26 5.09 12.77
C VAL A 88 -6.32 3.94 11.77
N ARG A 89 -6.18 2.68 12.25
CA ARG A 89 -6.28 1.49 11.37
C ARG A 89 -7.65 1.34 10.69
N GLN A 90 -8.74 1.84 11.29
CA GLN A 90 -10.06 1.83 10.65
C GLN A 90 -10.14 2.73 9.40
N ARG A 91 -9.30 3.77 9.34
CA ARG A 91 -9.21 4.71 8.22
C ARG A 91 -8.22 4.28 7.15
N MET A 92 -7.49 3.19 7.38
CA MET A 92 -6.47 2.67 6.49
C MET A 92 -6.79 1.23 6.08
N GLY A 93 -6.82 0.98 4.77
CA GLY A 93 -6.86 -0.38 4.25
C GLY A 93 -5.45 -0.92 4.11
N MET A 94 -5.19 -2.14 4.57
CA MET A 94 -3.90 -2.79 4.34
C MET A 94 -4.10 -4.11 3.62
N VAL A 95 -3.28 -4.31 2.59
CA VAL A 95 -3.20 -5.52 1.78
C VAL A 95 -1.80 -6.08 1.92
N PHE A 96 -1.72 -7.31 2.42
CA PHE A 96 -0.47 -8.02 2.71
C PHE A 96 -0.04 -8.91 1.54
N GLN A 97 1.22 -9.30 1.53
CA GLN A 97 1.80 -10.22 0.58
C GLN A 97 1.10 -11.60 0.59
N ASN A 98 0.72 -12.12 1.76
CA ASN A 98 0.14 -13.45 1.97
C ASN A 98 -1.39 -13.43 2.12
N PHE A 99 -2.09 -12.50 1.46
CA PHE A 99 -3.55 -12.38 1.40
C PHE A 99 -4.26 -12.22 2.77
N GLU A 100 -3.86 -12.98 3.79
CA GLU A 100 -4.38 -12.97 5.18
C GLU A 100 -5.92 -13.12 5.23
N LEU A 101 -6.48 -13.97 4.37
CA LEU A 101 -7.91 -14.29 4.37
C LEU A 101 -8.26 -15.24 5.51
N PHE A 102 -9.47 -15.11 6.06
CA PHE A 102 -10.02 -16.06 7.01
C PHE A 102 -10.37 -17.38 6.29
N PRO A 103 -9.65 -18.48 6.54
CA PRO A 103 -9.78 -19.71 5.75
C PRO A 103 -11.15 -20.40 5.94
N HIS A 104 -11.81 -20.17 7.07
CA HIS A 104 -13.12 -20.70 7.42
C HIS A 104 -14.31 -19.84 6.94
N LYS A 105 -14.04 -18.77 6.19
CA LYS A 105 -15.04 -17.85 5.62
C LYS A 105 -14.92 -17.86 4.09
N ASN A 106 -16.06 -17.81 3.40
CA ASN A 106 -16.07 -17.60 1.95
C ASN A 106 -15.63 -16.16 1.59
N ALA A 107 -15.50 -15.85 0.30
CA ALA A 107 -15.05 -14.53 -0.18
C ALA A 107 -15.98 -13.40 0.30
N LEU A 108 -17.31 -13.60 0.20
CA LEU A 108 -18.30 -12.62 0.63
C LEU A 108 -18.18 -12.32 2.13
N ASP A 109 -18.07 -13.34 2.95
CA ASP A 109 -17.97 -13.21 4.40
C ASP A 109 -16.59 -12.63 4.84
N ASN A 110 -15.52 -12.92 4.10
CA ASN A 110 -14.23 -12.26 4.28
C ASN A 110 -14.31 -10.76 4.08
N VAL A 111 -15.05 -10.31 3.07
CA VAL A 111 -15.22 -8.88 2.78
C VAL A 111 -16.20 -8.22 3.75
N ALA A 112 -17.27 -8.91 4.14
CA ALA A 112 -18.33 -8.35 4.99
C ALA A 112 -17.95 -8.26 6.48
N ILE A 113 -16.97 -9.02 6.96
CA ILE A 113 -16.69 -9.15 8.40
C ILE A 113 -16.27 -7.83 9.06
N GLY A 114 -15.41 -7.05 8.42
CA GLY A 114 -14.97 -5.75 8.94
C GLY A 114 -16.13 -4.77 9.16
N PRO A 115 -16.95 -4.50 8.14
CA PRO A 115 -18.17 -3.69 8.27
C PRO A 115 -19.10 -4.13 9.39
N VAL A 116 -19.29 -5.44 9.59
CA VAL A 116 -20.14 -5.95 10.67
C VAL A 116 -19.51 -5.75 12.04
N THR A 117 -18.26 -6.19 12.21
CA THR A 117 -17.63 -6.29 13.54
C THR A 117 -17.04 -4.98 14.03
N VAL A 118 -16.59 -4.12 13.11
CA VAL A 118 -15.88 -2.87 13.44
C VAL A 118 -16.77 -1.64 13.25
N LEU A 119 -17.54 -1.59 12.13
CA LEU A 119 -18.41 -0.45 11.85
C LEU A 119 -19.83 -0.64 12.40
N GLY A 120 -20.17 -1.81 12.99
CA GLY A 120 -21.50 -2.09 13.53
C GLY A 120 -22.61 -2.15 12.47
N MET A 121 -22.24 -2.40 11.21
CA MET A 121 -23.20 -2.49 10.11
C MET A 121 -24.05 -3.77 10.24
N SER A 122 -25.32 -3.72 9.86
CA SER A 122 -26.13 -4.94 9.80
C SER A 122 -25.56 -5.92 8.74
N GLU A 123 -25.67 -7.22 9.01
CA GLU A 123 -25.15 -8.26 8.09
C GLU A 123 -25.67 -8.10 6.67
N ALA A 124 -26.96 -7.78 6.51
CA ALA A 124 -27.56 -7.60 5.19
C ALA A 124 -26.89 -6.46 4.40
N LYS A 125 -26.68 -5.29 5.04
CA LYS A 125 -26.01 -4.15 4.41
C LYS A 125 -24.53 -4.44 4.16
N ALA A 126 -23.85 -5.11 5.08
CA ALA A 126 -22.44 -5.49 4.91
C ALA A 126 -22.24 -6.47 3.74
N ARG A 127 -23.13 -7.46 3.59
CA ARG A 127 -23.11 -8.41 2.46
C ARG A 127 -23.44 -7.74 1.13
N GLU A 128 -24.37 -6.79 1.10
CA GLU A 128 -24.66 -6.00 -0.10
C GLU A 128 -23.41 -5.19 -0.52
N ARG A 129 -22.76 -4.50 0.42
CA ARG A 129 -21.50 -3.78 0.19
C ARG A 129 -20.42 -4.73 -0.30
N ALA A 130 -20.24 -5.86 0.36
CA ALA A 130 -19.25 -6.87 0.01
C ALA A 130 -19.45 -7.41 -1.41
N MET A 131 -20.70 -7.65 -1.84
CA MET A 131 -21.00 -8.11 -3.19
C MET A 131 -20.61 -7.06 -4.24
N LYS A 132 -20.94 -5.79 -4.02
CA LYS A 132 -20.53 -4.69 -4.93
C LYS A 132 -19.00 -4.59 -5.05
N LEU A 133 -18.28 -4.81 -3.96
CA LEU A 133 -16.81 -4.80 -3.98
C LEU A 133 -16.23 -6.03 -4.68
N LEU A 134 -16.84 -7.21 -4.50
CA LEU A 134 -16.45 -8.41 -5.25
C LEU A 134 -16.72 -8.24 -6.76
N GLU A 135 -17.81 -7.58 -7.15
CA GLU A 135 -18.04 -7.20 -8.55
C GLU A 135 -16.95 -6.25 -9.07
N LYS A 136 -16.60 -5.22 -8.28
CA LYS A 136 -15.55 -4.26 -8.62
C LYS A 136 -14.19 -4.92 -8.89
N VAL A 137 -13.85 -5.99 -8.14
CA VAL A 137 -12.61 -6.74 -8.33
C VAL A 137 -12.77 -7.94 -9.27
N GLY A 138 -13.94 -8.10 -9.93
CA GLY A 138 -14.21 -9.15 -10.92
C GLY A 138 -14.44 -10.56 -10.32
N LEU A 139 -14.95 -10.64 -9.08
CA LEU A 139 -15.12 -11.90 -8.35
C LEU A 139 -16.55 -12.16 -7.87
N ALA A 140 -17.57 -11.49 -8.44
CA ALA A 140 -18.97 -11.71 -8.05
C ALA A 140 -19.38 -13.19 -8.14
N ALA A 141 -19.01 -13.89 -9.22
CA ALA A 141 -19.30 -15.32 -9.42
C ALA A 141 -18.56 -16.25 -8.42
N LYS A 142 -17.58 -15.73 -7.68
CA LYS A 142 -16.78 -16.45 -6.69
C LYS A 142 -17.11 -16.09 -5.25
N ALA A 143 -18.18 -15.30 -5.02
CA ALA A 143 -18.55 -14.79 -3.71
C ALA A 143 -18.68 -15.88 -2.62
N HIS A 144 -19.15 -17.06 -3.00
CA HIS A 144 -19.37 -18.19 -2.08
C HIS A 144 -18.20 -19.18 -2.01
N ASN A 145 -17.12 -18.95 -2.77
CA ASN A 145 -15.94 -19.79 -2.71
C ASN A 145 -15.11 -19.48 -1.45
N PHE A 146 -14.57 -20.55 -0.82
CA PHE A 146 -13.60 -20.42 0.27
C PHE A 146 -12.21 -20.14 -0.30
N PRO A 147 -11.26 -19.57 0.50
CA PRO A 147 -9.91 -19.29 0.04
C PRO A 147 -9.20 -20.47 -0.63
N SER A 148 -9.39 -21.70 -0.13
CA SER A 148 -8.82 -22.92 -0.71
C SER A 148 -9.32 -23.26 -2.12
N GLY A 149 -10.44 -22.69 -2.54
CA GLY A 149 -11.02 -22.83 -3.89
C GLY A 149 -10.77 -21.62 -4.80
N LEU A 150 -9.87 -20.71 -4.40
CA LEU A 150 -9.48 -19.50 -5.14
C LEU A 150 -8.01 -19.56 -5.53
N SER A 151 -7.66 -19.09 -6.74
CA SER A 151 -6.25 -18.88 -7.10
C SER A 151 -5.63 -17.77 -6.25
N GLY A 152 -4.28 -17.69 -6.20
CA GLY A 152 -3.57 -16.64 -5.46
C GLY A 152 -4.02 -15.23 -5.86
N GLY A 153 -4.11 -14.94 -7.16
CA GLY A 153 -4.61 -13.65 -7.65
C GLY A 153 -6.07 -13.38 -7.30
N GLN A 154 -6.93 -14.42 -7.22
CA GLN A 154 -8.29 -14.28 -6.73
C GLN A 154 -8.33 -13.99 -5.24
N GLN A 155 -7.52 -14.68 -4.43
CA GLN A 155 -7.40 -14.42 -3.00
C GLN A 155 -6.92 -12.99 -2.73
N GLN A 156 -5.94 -12.50 -3.49
CA GLN A 156 -5.44 -11.14 -3.36
C GLN A 156 -6.51 -10.10 -3.71
N ARG A 157 -7.29 -10.34 -4.74
CA ARG A 157 -8.41 -9.45 -5.08
C ARG A 157 -9.52 -9.47 -4.02
N VAL A 158 -9.77 -10.59 -3.35
CA VAL A 158 -10.65 -10.64 -2.17
C VAL A 158 -10.06 -9.83 -1.01
N ALA A 159 -8.74 -9.91 -0.76
CA ALA A 159 -8.07 -9.11 0.26
C ALA A 159 -8.17 -7.60 -0.03
N ILE A 160 -8.03 -7.18 -1.29
CA ILE A 160 -8.27 -5.80 -1.71
C ILE A 160 -9.71 -5.38 -1.44
N ALA A 161 -10.70 -6.19 -1.85
CA ALA A 161 -12.11 -5.92 -1.62
C ALA A 161 -12.43 -5.82 -0.12
N ARG A 162 -11.84 -6.68 0.72
CA ARG A 162 -11.97 -6.64 2.18
C ARG A 162 -11.44 -5.34 2.78
N ALA A 163 -10.27 -4.88 2.31
CA ALA A 163 -9.70 -3.61 2.76
C ALA A 163 -10.59 -2.43 2.35
N LEU A 164 -11.10 -2.41 1.12
CA LEU A 164 -12.00 -1.39 0.60
C LEU A 164 -13.36 -1.36 1.31
N ALA A 165 -13.81 -2.48 1.90
CA ALA A 165 -15.09 -2.57 2.60
C ALA A 165 -15.17 -1.67 3.84
N MET A 166 -14.02 -1.27 4.39
CA MET A 166 -13.90 -0.33 5.50
C MET A 166 -13.99 1.14 5.07
N GLU A 167 -14.07 1.44 3.76
CA GLU A 167 -14.05 2.79 3.18
C GLU A 167 -12.82 3.59 3.62
N PRO A 168 -11.60 3.05 3.42
CA PRO A 168 -10.38 3.67 3.90
C PRO A 168 -10.05 4.96 3.13
N GLU A 169 -9.39 5.90 3.81
CA GLU A 169 -8.85 7.12 3.20
C GLU A 169 -7.52 6.86 2.48
N VAL A 170 -6.77 5.88 2.95
CA VAL A 170 -5.47 5.46 2.39
C VAL A 170 -5.42 3.94 2.28
N MET A 171 -4.99 3.45 1.13
CA MET A 171 -4.70 2.03 0.91
C MET A 171 -3.19 1.78 0.96
N LEU A 172 -2.78 0.84 1.78
CA LEU A 172 -1.40 0.40 1.96
C LEU A 172 -1.24 -0.99 1.34
N PHE A 173 -0.28 -1.15 0.42
CA PHE A 173 0.00 -2.41 -0.25
C PHE A 173 1.43 -2.87 0.05
N ASP A 174 1.59 -4.01 0.73
CA ASP A 174 2.89 -4.61 1.06
C ASP A 174 3.17 -5.76 0.09
N GLU A 175 3.88 -5.47 -1.01
CA GLU A 175 4.24 -6.42 -2.07
C GLU A 175 3.08 -7.30 -2.56
N PRO A 176 1.98 -6.71 -3.05
CA PRO A 176 0.72 -7.43 -3.28
C PRO A 176 0.79 -8.50 -4.38
N THR A 177 1.88 -8.58 -5.13
CA THR A 177 2.06 -9.52 -6.25
C THR A 177 3.14 -10.57 -6.02
N SER A 178 3.97 -10.43 -4.97
CA SER A 178 5.17 -11.27 -4.79
C SER A 178 4.89 -12.76 -4.51
N ALA A 179 3.68 -13.08 -4.02
CA ALA A 179 3.23 -14.46 -3.77
C ALA A 179 2.36 -15.04 -4.91
N LEU A 180 2.33 -14.37 -6.08
CA LEU A 180 1.44 -14.73 -7.19
C LEU A 180 2.20 -15.37 -8.34
N ASP A 181 1.50 -16.25 -9.07
CA ASP A 181 1.96 -16.74 -10.36
C ASP A 181 1.96 -15.60 -11.39
N PRO A 182 2.96 -15.53 -12.30
CA PRO A 182 3.10 -14.47 -13.29
C PRO A 182 1.83 -14.19 -14.11
N GLU A 183 1.06 -15.23 -14.43
CA GLU A 183 -0.19 -15.13 -15.20
C GLU A 183 -1.29 -14.34 -14.46
N THR A 184 -1.25 -14.29 -13.13
CA THR A 184 -2.29 -13.67 -12.30
C THR A 184 -1.92 -12.26 -11.79
N ILE A 185 -0.65 -11.87 -11.90
CA ILE A 185 -0.14 -10.54 -11.49
C ILE A 185 -0.93 -9.42 -12.18
N GLY A 186 -1.12 -9.53 -13.49
CA GLY A 186 -1.81 -8.51 -14.29
C GLY A 186 -3.23 -8.20 -13.82
N GLU A 187 -3.96 -9.21 -13.33
CA GLU A 187 -5.32 -9.01 -12.82
C GLU A 187 -5.35 -8.16 -11.54
N VAL A 188 -4.39 -8.38 -10.63
CA VAL A 188 -4.26 -7.61 -9.39
C VAL A 188 -3.81 -6.17 -9.68
N LEU A 189 -2.79 -6.00 -10.54
CA LEU A 189 -2.31 -4.67 -10.94
C LEU A 189 -3.38 -3.85 -11.65
N ASN A 190 -4.25 -4.49 -12.46
CA ASN A 190 -5.37 -3.82 -13.11
C ASN A 190 -6.40 -3.30 -12.09
N VAL A 191 -6.68 -4.05 -11.01
CA VAL A 191 -7.54 -3.58 -9.92
C VAL A 191 -6.90 -2.37 -9.24
N MET A 192 -5.61 -2.44 -8.91
CA MET A 192 -4.89 -1.33 -8.26
C MET A 192 -4.85 -0.08 -9.16
N LYS A 193 -4.65 -0.25 -10.48
CA LYS A 193 -4.70 0.86 -11.44
C LYS A 193 -6.09 1.53 -11.45
N LYS A 194 -7.17 0.76 -11.47
CA LYS A 194 -8.53 1.31 -11.40
C LYS A 194 -8.76 2.13 -10.13
N LEU A 195 -8.22 1.68 -8.99
CA LEU A 195 -8.30 2.43 -7.74
C LEU A 195 -7.54 3.75 -7.81
N ALA A 196 -6.35 3.76 -8.46
CA ALA A 196 -5.60 4.98 -8.72
C ALA A 196 -6.37 5.95 -9.62
N ASP A 197 -6.96 5.45 -10.72
CA ASP A 197 -7.77 6.24 -11.65
C ASP A 197 -9.02 6.84 -10.97
N GLU A 198 -9.55 6.18 -9.94
CA GLU A 198 -10.66 6.67 -9.10
C GLU A 198 -10.21 7.68 -8.01
N GLY A 199 -8.93 8.00 -7.92
CA GLY A 199 -8.38 8.96 -6.97
C GLY A 199 -8.14 8.40 -5.56
N MET A 200 -7.99 7.08 -5.41
CA MET A 200 -7.61 6.48 -4.14
C MET A 200 -6.19 6.86 -3.75
N THR A 201 -6.00 7.36 -2.53
CA THR A 201 -4.65 7.57 -1.98
C THR A 201 -4.00 6.24 -1.68
N MET A 202 -2.80 5.99 -2.21
CA MET A 202 -2.14 4.70 -2.05
C MET A 202 -0.66 4.84 -1.70
N VAL A 203 -0.18 3.96 -0.81
CA VAL A 203 1.25 3.71 -0.58
C VAL A 203 1.52 2.25 -0.94
N VAL A 204 2.37 2.03 -1.93
CA VAL A 204 2.58 0.72 -2.54
C VAL A 204 4.05 0.32 -2.46
N VAL A 205 4.36 -0.71 -1.70
CA VAL A 205 5.65 -1.42 -1.81
C VAL A 205 5.55 -2.40 -2.95
N THR A 206 6.41 -2.29 -3.96
CA THR A 206 6.33 -3.14 -5.15
C THR A 206 7.69 -3.40 -5.79
N HIS A 207 7.79 -4.56 -6.44
CA HIS A 207 8.87 -4.93 -7.37
C HIS A 207 8.41 -4.83 -8.85
N GLU A 208 7.17 -4.44 -9.10
CA GLU A 208 6.60 -4.27 -10.44
C GLU A 208 6.95 -2.87 -11.00
N MET A 209 8.13 -2.74 -11.61
CA MET A 209 8.64 -1.44 -12.07
C MET A 209 7.78 -0.81 -13.16
N ALA A 210 7.21 -1.63 -14.06
CA ALA A 210 6.29 -1.15 -15.09
C ALA A 210 5.00 -0.56 -14.48
N PHE A 211 4.48 -1.16 -13.41
CA PHE A 211 3.35 -0.64 -12.65
C PHE A 211 3.73 0.69 -11.98
N ALA A 212 4.84 0.72 -11.22
CA ALA A 212 5.29 1.92 -10.55
C ALA A 212 5.49 3.08 -11.54
N ARG A 213 6.10 2.82 -12.71
CA ARG A 213 6.28 3.84 -13.77
C ARG A 213 4.96 4.37 -14.32
N SER A 214 3.94 3.51 -14.50
CA SER A 214 2.70 3.86 -15.18
C SER A 214 1.62 4.42 -14.27
N VAL A 215 1.68 4.15 -12.96
CA VAL A 215 0.58 4.44 -12.03
C VAL A 215 1.00 5.40 -10.91
N ALA A 216 2.28 5.40 -10.50
CA ALA A 216 2.73 6.26 -9.43
C ALA A 216 2.71 7.75 -9.84
N ASP A 217 2.31 8.60 -8.91
CA ASP A 217 2.54 10.05 -8.99
C ASP A 217 3.89 10.42 -8.36
N TRP A 218 4.36 9.61 -7.40
CA TRP A 218 5.64 9.78 -6.72
C TRP A 218 6.30 8.44 -6.44
N VAL A 219 7.59 8.36 -6.69
CA VAL A 219 8.40 7.16 -6.43
C VAL A 219 9.48 7.49 -5.43
N VAL A 220 9.66 6.60 -4.46
CA VAL A 220 10.69 6.71 -3.41
C VAL A 220 11.58 5.49 -3.47
N VAL A 221 12.86 5.71 -3.66
CA VAL A 221 13.87 4.66 -3.72
C VAL A 221 14.51 4.49 -2.35
N PHE A 222 14.40 3.28 -1.79
CA PHE A 222 14.96 2.91 -0.50
C PHE A 222 16.25 2.12 -0.66
N ASP A 223 17.23 2.41 0.20
CA ASP A 223 18.39 1.55 0.43
C ASP A 223 18.87 1.70 1.88
N HIS A 224 19.18 0.58 2.56
CA HIS A 224 19.69 0.55 3.94
C HIS A 224 18.93 1.46 4.92
N GLY A 225 17.61 1.41 4.91
CA GLY A 225 16.75 2.17 5.81
C GLY A 225 16.61 3.65 5.48
N LYS A 226 17.16 4.12 4.37
CA LYS A 226 17.15 5.53 3.94
C LYS A 226 16.45 5.73 2.61
N VAL A 227 15.93 6.93 2.42
CA VAL A 227 15.51 7.41 1.10
C VAL A 227 16.76 7.87 0.34
N VAL A 228 17.09 7.16 -0.74
CA VAL A 228 18.24 7.48 -1.61
C VAL A 228 17.87 8.54 -2.63
N GLU A 229 16.68 8.39 -3.21
CA GLU A 229 16.14 9.32 -4.19
C GLU A 229 14.62 9.29 -4.15
N GLN A 230 13.98 10.40 -4.47
CA GLN A 230 12.54 10.48 -4.61
C GLN A 230 12.14 11.50 -5.67
N GLY A 231 11.10 11.22 -6.41
CA GLY A 231 10.64 12.10 -7.49
C GLY A 231 9.48 11.51 -8.28
N PRO A 232 9.03 12.23 -9.32
CA PRO A 232 8.07 11.68 -10.27
C PRO A 232 8.68 10.48 -11.03
N PRO A 233 7.83 9.56 -11.56
CA PRO A 233 8.30 8.38 -12.29
C PRO A 233 9.30 8.71 -13.40
N SER A 234 9.08 9.76 -14.17
CA SER A 234 10.00 10.18 -15.25
C SER A 234 11.42 10.46 -14.74
N GLN A 235 11.56 11.10 -13.58
CA GLN A 235 12.87 11.33 -12.98
C GLN A 235 13.53 10.03 -12.56
N ILE A 236 12.81 9.18 -11.82
CA ILE A 236 13.39 7.97 -11.23
C ILE A 236 13.73 6.92 -12.29
N PHE A 237 12.86 6.72 -13.27
CA PHE A 237 13.02 5.64 -14.26
C PHE A 237 13.79 6.06 -15.54
N GLU A 238 13.81 7.36 -15.91
CA GLU A 238 14.41 7.82 -17.17
C GLU A 238 15.68 8.65 -16.94
N ALA A 239 15.77 9.36 -15.80
CA ALA A 239 16.91 10.23 -15.50
C ALA A 239 17.30 10.19 -14.01
N PRO A 240 17.57 9.00 -13.42
CA PRO A 240 17.93 8.89 -12.01
C PRO A 240 19.24 9.64 -11.73
N THR A 241 19.24 10.44 -10.66
CA THR A 241 20.37 11.28 -10.26
C THR A 241 21.33 10.54 -9.32
N ALA A 242 20.79 9.69 -8.43
CA ALA A 242 21.59 8.91 -7.50
C ALA A 242 22.22 7.67 -8.18
N GLU A 243 23.49 7.42 -7.94
CA GLU A 243 24.20 6.23 -8.44
C GLU A 243 23.52 4.94 -7.98
N ARG A 244 23.14 4.87 -6.69
CA ARG A 244 22.43 3.71 -6.12
C ARG A 244 21.08 3.43 -6.78
N THR A 245 20.37 4.45 -7.24
CA THR A 245 19.13 4.28 -8.01
C THR A 245 19.42 3.65 -9.37
N ARG A 246 20.47 4.14 -10.08
CA ARG A 246 20.91 3.58 -11.36
C ARG A 246 21.31 2.12 -11.22
N ASP A 247 22.11 1.80 -10.20
CA ASP A 247 22.57 0.44 -9.92
C ASP A 247 21.37 -0.50 -9.66
N PHE A 248 20.44 -0.06 -8.79
CA PHE A 248 19.25 -0.84 -8.47
C PHE A 248 18.40 -1.13 -9.71
N LEU A 249 18.11 -0.12 -10.53
CA LEU A 249 17.31 -0.28 -11.75
C LEU A 249 18.04 -1.13 -12.79
N GLY A 250 19.36 -0.94 -12.94
CA GLY A 250 20.19 -1.74 -13.84
C GLY A 250 20.20 -3.23 -13.50
N HIS A 251 20.26 -3.59 -12.20
CA HIS A 251 20.16 -4.99 -11.76
C HIS A 251 18.82 -5.66 -12.09
N LEU A 252 17.76 -4.87 -12.23
CA LEU A 252 16.43 -5.36 -12.65
C LEU A 252 16.27 -5.43 -14.17
N GLY A 253 17.34 -5.17 -14.95
CA GLY A 253 17.29 -5.11 -16.40
C GLY A 253 16.51 -3.90 -16.94
N TRP A 254 16.29 -2.90 -16.10
CA TRP A 254 15.63 -1.67 -16.51
C TRP A 254 16.64 -0.75 -17.18
N HIS A 255 16.61 -0.74 -18.50
CA HIS A 255 17.36 0.20 -19.33
C HIS A 255 16.33 1.22 -19.86
N GLY A 256 16.36 2.45 -19.33
CA GLY A 256 15.45 3.54 -19.61
C GLY A 256 15.33 3.92 -21.08
#